data_37bbb6e79917800308c36eae4f3f10b8
#
_entry.id   37bbb6e79917800308c36eae4f3f10b8
#
_cell.length_a   1.000
_cell.length_b   1.000
_cell.length_c   1.000
_cell.angle_alpha   90.00
_cell.angle_beta   90.00
_cell.angle_gamma   90.00
#
_symmetry.space_group_name_H-M   'P 1'
#
loop_
_entity.id
_entity.type
_entity.pdbx_description
1 polymer ?
#
loop_
_entity_poly.entity_id
_entity_poly.type
_entity_poly.pdbx_seq_one_letter_code
_entity_poly.pdbx_strand_id
1 'polypeptide(L)' 'MMPLTMVNSGEENEIKRVGGKEETRRFLENLGFVQGAKVTVVSQIGGNVIVNVKESRVAIGKDMANKI' A
#
# COMPACT_ATOMS: atom_id res chain seq x y z
N MET A 1 -7.29 -10.86 6.58
CA MET A 1 -6.51 -9.92 5.76
C MET A 1 -6.16 -8.71 6.60
N MET A 2 -4.90 -8.30 6.57
CA MET A 2 -4.46 -7.15 7.36
C MET A 2 -4.32 -5.91 6.49
N PRO A 3 -4.67 -4.72 7.03
CA PRO A 3 -4.33 -3.47 6.35
C PRO A 3 -2.80 -3.34 6.22
N LEU A 4 -2.37 -2.62 5.21
CA LEU A 4 -0.94 -2.42 4.97
C LEU A 4 -0.24 -1.78 6.17
N THR A 5 -0.96 -0.99 6.96
CA THR A 5 -0.39 -0.36 8.15
C THR A 5 -0.07 -1.36 9.26
N MET A 6 -0.58 -2.58 9.17
CA MET A 6 -0.39 -3.59 10.19
C MET A 6 0.73 -4.57 9.86
N VAL A 7 1.31 -4.50 8.68
CA VAL A 7 2.40 -5.40 8.30
C VAL A 7 3.73 -4.89 8.81
N ASN A 8 4.65 -5.79 9.05
CA ASN A 8 5.99 -5.44 9.52
C ASN A 8 6.81 -4.84 8.37
N SER A 9 7.66 -3.88 8.71
CA SER A 9 8.58 -3.30 7.73
C SER A 9 9.54 -4.37 7.23
N GLY A 10 9.82 -4.33 5.94
CA GLY A 10 10.73 -5.28 5.31
C GLY A 10 10.09 -6.55 4.81
N GLU A 11 8.84 -6.81 5.14
CA GLU A 11 8.13 -7.97 4.64
C GLU A 11 7.44 -7.67 3.32
N GLU A 12 7.57 -8.60 2.38
CA GLU A 12 6.83 -8.53 1.13
C GLU A 12 5.48 -9.18 1.31
N ASN A 13 4.44 -8.50 0.86
CA ASN A 13 3.07 -8.99 0.94
C ASN A 13 2.39 -8.84 -0.41
N GLU A 14 1.45 -9.73 -0.68
CA GLU A 14 0.63 -9.65 -1.87
C GLU A 14 -0.64 -8.87 -1.57
N ILE A 15 -1.00 -7.95 -2.46
CA ILE A 15 -2.22 -7.18 -2.31
C ILE A 15 -3.41 -8.06 -2.63
N LYS A 16 -4.26 -8.31 -1.66
CA LYS A 16 -5.46 -9.12 -1.85
C LYS A 16 -6.62 -8.27 -2.35
N ARG A 17 -6.69 -7.04 -1.89
CA ARG A 17 -7.80 -6.15 -2.23
C ARG A 17 -7.40 -4.70 -1.97
N VAL A 18 -7.90 -3.81 -2.81
CA VAL A 18 -7.79 -2.37 -2.57
C VAL A 18 -9.21 -1.86 -2.30
N GLY A 19 -9.42 -1.34 -1.10
CA GLY A 19 -10.72 -0.85 -0.67
C GLY A 19 -10.89 0.64 -0.92
N GLY A 20 -12.02 1.18 -0.41
CA GLY A 20 -12.32 2.59 -0.49
C GLY A 20 -13.17 2.94 -1.68
N LYS A 21 -13.35 4.25 -1.89
CA LYS A 21 -14.14 4.76 -3.00
C LYS A 21 -13.44 4.52 -4.34
N GLU A 22 -14.20 4.56 -5.42
CA GLU A 22 -13.65 4.31 -6.74
C GLU A 22 -12.51 5.27 -7.08
N GLU A 23 -12.64 6.53 -6.72
CA GLU A 23 -11.58 7.51 -6.96
C GLU A 23 -10.29 7.14 -6.24
N THR A 24 -10.41 6.72 -4.99
CA THR A 24 -9.27 6.28 -4.19
C THR A 24 -8.64 5.05 -4.79
N ARG A 25 -9.45 4.07 -5.20
CA ARG A 25 -8.93 2.87 -5.83
C ARG A 25 -8.17 3.18 -7.11
N ARG A 26 -8.72 4.06 -7.94
CA ARG A 26 -8.05 4.45 -9.19
C ARG A 26 -6.71 5.12 -8.91
N PHE A 27 -6.69 5.98 -7.90
CA PHE A 27 -5.44 6.65 -7.52
C PHE A 27 -4.39 5.63 -7.11
N LEU A 28 -4.76 4.67 -6.27
CA LEU A 28 -3.84 3.63 -5.81
C LEU A 28 -3.43 2.71 -6.95
N GLU A 29 -4.34 2.36 -7.84
CA GLU A 29 -4.03 1.53 -8.99
C GLU A 29 -3.02 2.20 -9.91
N ASN A 30 -3.14 3.52 -10.11
CA ASN A 30 -2.19 4.27 -10.92
C ASN A 30 -0.80 4.28 -10.32
N LEU A 31 -0.70 4.14 -9.01
CA LEU A 31 0.59 4.02 -8.33
C LEU A 31 1.15 2.59 -8.37
N GLY A 32 0.34 1.63 -8.79
CA GLY A 32 0.75 0.24 -8.87
C GLY A 32 0.13 -0.69 -7.82
N PHE A 33 -0.74 -0.16 -6.96
CA PHE A 33 -1.40 -0.96 -5.93
C PHE A 33 -2.61 -1.67 -6.52
N VAL A 34 -2.37 -2.78 -7.19
CA VAL A 34 -3.43 -3.56 -7.81
C VAL A 34 -3.49 -4.93 -7.17
N GLN A 35 -4.65 -5.57 -7.25
CA GLN A 35 -4.82 -6.91 -6.71
C GLN A 35 -3.81 -7.86 -7.34
N GLY A 36 -3.15 -8.65 -6.51
CA GLY A 36 -2.12 -9.58 -6.95
C GLY A 36 -0.72 -9.01 -7.04
N ALA A 37 -0.57 -7.69 -6.91
CA ALA A 37 0.75 -7.06 -6.92
C ALA A 37 1.44 -7.30 -5.58
N LYS A 38 2.75 -7.37 -5.60
CA LYS A 38 3.53 -7.52 -4.39
C LYS A 38 4.01 -6.16 -3.91
N VAL A 39 3.93 -5.96 -2.61
CA VAL A 39 4.30 -4.69 -1.98
C VAL A 39 5.13 -4.98 -0.74
N THR A 40 6.17 -4.17 -0.53
CA THR A 40 7.03 -4.25 0.64
C THR A 40 6.97 -2.94 1.39
N VAL A 41 6.63 -2.99 2.68
CA VAL A 41 6.66 -1.80 3.53
C VAL A 41 8.10 -1.53 3.90
N VAL A 42 8.61 -0.36 3.50
CA VAL A 42 9.99 0.04 3.78
C VAL A 42 10.10 0.67 5.16
N SER A 43 9.22 1.62 5.45
CA SER A 43 9.18 2.23 6.77
C SER A 43 7.87 2.97 6.98
N GLN A 44 7.63 3.37 8.23
CA GLN A 44 6.49 4.20 8.58
C GLN A 44 7.03 5.43 9.30
N ILE A 45 6.76 6.60 8.76
CA ILE A 45 7.26 7.86 9.30
C ILE A 45 6.09 8.82 9.49
N GLY A 46 5.83 9.19 10.76
CA GLY A 46 4.73 10.10 11.05
C GLY A 46 3.41 9.53 10.58
N GLY A 47 2.69 10.27 9.74
CA GLY A 47 1.43 9.83 9.19
C GLY A 47 1.53 9.13 7.84
N ASN A 48 2.74 8.75 7.41
CA ASN A 48 2.97 8.18 6.09
C ASN A 48 3.57 6.80 6.17
N VAL A 49 3.26 5.98 5.16
CA VAL A 49 3.86 4.66 4.99
C VAL A 49 4.63 4.68 3.68
N ILE A 50 5.91 4.34 3.76
CA ILE A 50 6.77 4.27 2.57
C ILE A 50 6.83 2.82 2.13
N VAL A 51 6.43 2.57 0.90
CA VAL A 51 6.35 1.20 0.37
C VAL A 51 7.05 1.11 -0.97
N ASN A 52 7.57 -0.08 -1.27
CA ASN A 52 8.00 -0.44 -2.61
C ASN A 52 6.89 -1.24 -3.26
N VAL A 53 6.44 -0.79 -4.42
CA VAL A 53 5.49 -1.52 -5.22
C VAL A 53 6.03 -1.58 -6.64
N LYS A 54 6.11 -2.79 -7.19
CA LYS A 54 6.83 -3.07 -8.45
C LYS A 54 8.28 -2.62 -8.27
N GLU A 55 8.77 -1.72 -9.09
CA GLU A 55 10.14 -1.22 -8.97
C GLU A 55 10.19 0.22 -8.48
N SER A 56 9.08 0.70 -7.93
CA SER A 56 8.95 2.09 -7.49
C SER A 56 8.77 2.17 -5.99
N ARG A 57 9.32 3.23 -5.41
CA ARG A 57 9.11 3.54 -4.00
C ARG A 57 8.12 4.67 -3.90
N VAL A 58 7.06 4.46 -3.13
CA VAL A 58 5.96 5.41 -3.00
C VAL A 58 5.67 5.66 -1.53
N ALA A 59 5.44 6.92 -1.18
CA ALA A 59 4.97 7.28 0.15
C ALA A 59 3.46 7.55 0.08
N ILE A 60 2.70 6.89 0.94
CA ILE A 60 1.25 7.10 1.01
C ILE A 60 0.86 7.39 2.44
N GLY A 61 -0.21 8.15 2.63
CA GLY A 61 -0.73 8.41 3.95
C GLY A 61 -1.34 7.16 4.58
N LYS A 62 -1.41 7.14 5.92
CA LYS A 62 -1.98 6.00 6.64
C LYS A 62 -3.43 5.73 6.23
N ASP A 63 -4.19 6.77 5.93
CA ASP A 63 -5.58 6.61 5.51
C ASP A 63 -5.68 5.79 4.23
N MET A 64 -4.78 6.04 3.28
CA MET A 64 -4.72 5.27 2.05
C MET A 64 -4.20 3.86 2.30
N ALA A 65 -3.17 3.73 3.12
CA ALA A 65 -2.58 2.43 3.43
C ALA A 65 -3.59 1.50 4.12
N ASN A 66 -4.50 2.03 4.92
CA ASN A 66 -5.52 1.23 5.58
C ASN A 66 -6.51 0.59 4.59
N LYS A 67 -6.54 1.06 3.36
CA LYS A 67 -7.45 0.54 2.34
C LYS A 67 -6.85 -0.56 1.48
N ILE A 68 -5.61 -0.88 1.72
CA ILE A 68 -4.89 -1.90 0.94
C ILE A 68 -4.78 -3.24 1.66
#